data_0eb49e030a0aef6d45c255d77d33b914
#
_entry.id   0eb49e030a0aef6d45c255d77d33b914
#
_cell.length_a   1.000
_cell.length_b   1.000
_cell.length_c   1.000
_cell.angle_alpha   90.00
_cell.angle_beta   90.00
_cell.angle_gamma   90.00
#
_symmetry.space_group_name_H-M   'P 1'
#
loop_
_entity.id
_entity.type
_entity.pdbx_description
1 polymer ?
#
loop_
_entity_poly.entity_id
_entity_poly.type
_entity_poly.pdbx_seq_one_letter_code
_entity_poly.pdbx_strand_id
1 'polypeptide(L)' 'MTIDAPSFHDEFSLIDAAETFGKQALRRGLIPSFVVRHFADSSQFYIPDEQQPPLTPEQAYLQLKILVEQSE' A
#
# COMPACT_ATOMS: atom_id res chain seq x y z
N MET A 1 -0.89 23.59 12.44
CA MET A 1 -0.80 23.24 11.69
C MET A 1 -1.30 22.24 11.49
N THR A 2 -1.46 21.82 10.90
CA THR A 2 -1.91 20.88 10.83
C THR A 2 -1.65 20.14 9.85
N ILE A 3 -1.51 19.12 9.94
CA ILE A 3 -1.24 18.29 9.10
C ILE A 3 -2.29 17.59 8.76
N ASP A 4 -2.97 17.97 8.09
CA ASP A 4 -4.04 17.32 7.79
C ASP A 4 -3.78 16.28 6.89
N ALA A 5 -3.10 16.30 5.99
CA ALA A 5 -2.94 15.26 5.09
C ALA A 5 -1.74 14.53 5.44
N PRO A 6 -1.62 13.33 5.14
CA PRO A 6 -0.49 12.59 5.43
C PRO A 6 0.61 13.15 4.63
N SER A 7 1.63 13.56 5.27
CA SER A 7 2.66 14.13 4.64
C SER A 7 3.75 13.18 4.77
N PHE A 8 4.17 12.49 3.77
CA PHE A 8 5.21 11.54 3.82
C PHE A 8 6.49 12.25 3.45
N HIS A 9 7.35 12.43 4.41
CA HIS A 9 8.59 13.15 4.17
C HIS A 9 9.59 12.29 3.43
N ASP A 10 9.43 10.98 3.46
CA ASP A 10 10.33 10.13 2.73
C ASP A 10 9.61 8.88 2.30
N GLU A 11 10.27 8.09 1.50
CA GLU A 11 9.68 6.92 0.93
C GLU A 11 9.44 5.84 1.96
N PHE A 12 10.20 5.83 3.03
CA PHE A 12 10.01 4.80 4.05
C PHE A 12 8.66 4.97 4.76
N SER A 13 8.26 6.19 5.02
CA SER A 13 6.96 6.43 5.64
C SER A 13 5.83 5.99 4.73
N LEU A 14 5.98 6.25 3.45
CA LEU A 14 4.98 5.86 2.47
C LEU A 14 4.90 4.35 2.35
N ILE A 15 6.05 3.68 2.31
CA ILE A 15 6.10 2.23 2.22
C ILE A 15 5.47 1.61 3.46
N ASP A 16 5.77 2.13 4.63
CA ASP A 16 5.19 1.63 5.86
C ASP A 16 3.68 1.78 5.86
N ALA A 17 3.19 2.92 5.43
CA ALA A 17 1.76 3.16 5.37
C ALA A 17 1.09 2.20 4.39
N ALA A 18 1.69 2.01 3.23
CA ALA A 18 1.15 1.10 2.24
C ALA A 18 1.14 -0.34 2.75
N GLU A 19 2.19 -0.74 3.43
CA GLU A 19 2.24 -2.08 4.02
C GLU A 19 1.17 -2.25 5.08
N THR A 20 0.94 -1.25 5.88
CA THR A 20 -0.09 -1.32 6.92
C THR A 20 -1.47 -1.53 6.30
N PHE A 21 -1.78 -0.77 5.27
CA PHE A 21 -3.06 -0.94 4.59
C PHE A 21 -3.13 -2.30 3.88
N GLY A 22 -2.01 -2.77 3.34
CA GLY A 22 -1.97 -4.08 2.72
C GLY A 22 -2.28 -5.19 3.72
N LYS A 23 -1.71 -5.10 4.91
CA LYS A 23 -1.95 -6.08 5.95
C LYS A 23 -3.40 -6.03 6.42
N GLN A 24 -3.97 -4.84 6.51
CA GLN A 24 -5.36 -4.70 6.88
C GLN A 24 -6.28 -5.29 5.81
N ALA A 25 -6.00 -5.02 4.56
CA ALA A 25 -6.78 -5.56 3.47
C ALA A 25 -6.71 -7.09 3.45
N LEU A 26 -5.53 -7.63 3.71
CA LEU A 26 -5.33 -9.05 3.75
C LEU A 26 -6.12 -9.67 4.90
N ARG A 27 -6.06 -9.04 6.07
CA ARG A 27 -6.74 -9.53 7.25
C ARG A 27 -8.26 -9.52 7.07
N ARG A 28 -8.77 -8.57 6.31
CA ARG A 28 -10.19 -8.46 6.06
C ARG A 28 -10.65 -9.27 4.86
N GLY A 29 -9.73 -9.96 4.20
CA GLY A 29 -10.08 -10.76 3.04
C GLY A 29 -10.37 -9.97 1.79
N LEU A 30 -9.91 -8.72 1.73
CA LEU A 30 -10.14 -7.89 0.55
C LEU A 30 -9.19 -8.25 -0.57
N ILE A 31 -8.03 -8.77 -0.24
CA ILE A 31 -7.08 -9.26 -1.23
C ILE A 31 -6.59 -10.62 -0.76
N PRO A 32 -6.25 -11.50 -1.69
CA PRO A 32 -5.81 -12.85 -1.32
C PRO A 32 -4.40 -12.87 -0.75
N SER A 33 -3.55 -11.99 -1.23
CA SER A 33 -2.20 -11.90 -0.71
C SER A 33 -1.56 -10.64 -1.27
N PHE A 34 -0.41 -10.26 -0.73
CA PHE A 34 0.38 -9.21 -1.36
C PHE A 34 1.84 -9.41 -0.99
N VAL A 35 2.69 -8.92 -1.83
CA VAL A 35 4.12 -9.07 -1.66
C VAL A 35 4.76 -7.72 -1.85
N VAL A 36 5.76 -7.41 -1.01
CA VAL A 36 6.51 -6.18 -1.16
C VAL A 36 7.91 -6.57 -1.59
N ARG A 37 8.37 -6.00 -2.67
CA ARG A 37 9.72 -6.26 -3.17
C ARG A 37 10.53 -5.00 -2.99
N HIS A 38 11.69 -5.16 -2.37
CA HIS A 38 12.57 -4.04 -2.12
C HIS A 38 13.74 -4.10 -3.09
N PHE A 39 13.97 -2.99 -3.77
CA PHE A 39 15.10 -2.86 -4.67
C PHE A 39 16.02 -1.78 -4.10
N ALA A 40 17.17 -1.63 -4.70
CA ALA A 40 18.14 -0.68 -4.20
C ALA A 40 17.59 0.74 -4.14
N ASP A 41 16.83 1.09 -5.17
CA ASP A 41 16.32 2.46 -5.26
C ASP A 41 14.86 2.60 -5.00
N SER A 42 14.12 1.55 -4.82
CA SER A 42 12.66 1.67 -4.74
C SER A 42 12.06 0.42 -4.17
N SER A 43 10.75 0.43 -4.01
CA SER A 43 10.01 -0.76 -3.59
C SER A 43 8.79 -0.90 -4.49
N GLN A 44 8.34 -2.11 -4.65
CA GLN A 44 7.15 -2.38 -5.46
C GLN A 44 6.22 -3.27 -4.65
N PHE A 45 4.94 -3.08 -4.86
CA PHE A 45 3.92 -3.87 -4.20
C PHE A 45 3.23 -4.71 -5.26
N TYR A 46 3.04 -5.97 -4.98
CA TYR A 46 2.51 -6.90 -5.96
C TYR A 46 1.36 -7.70 -5.34
N ILE A 47 0.24 -7.72 -5.99
CA ILE A 47 -0.90 -8.51 -5.56
C ILE A 47 -1.06 -9.63 -6.57
N PRO A 48 -0.61 -10.83 -6.21
CA PRO A 48 -0.48 -11.90 -7.22
C PRO A 48 -1.73 -12.28 -7.96
N ASP A 49 -2.87 -12.18 -7.30
CA ASP A 49 -4.10 -12.62 -7.96
C ASP A 49 -4.77 -11.53 -8.76
N GLU A 50 -4.22 -10.34 -8.77
CA GLU A 50 -4.78 -9.27 -9.56
C GLU A 50 -4.05 -9.22 -10.87
N GLN A 51 -4.74 -8.93 -11.93
CA GLN A 51 -4.09 -8.86 -13.21
C GLN A 51 -3.64 -7.45 -13.46
N GLN A 52 -2.76 -6.99 -12.66
CA GLN A 52 -2.24 -5.63 -12.82
C GLN A 52 -0.76 -5.66 -12.55
N PRO A 53 -0.03 -4.72 -13.12
CA PRO A 53 1.42 -4.68 -12.92
C PRO A 53 1.75 -4.32 -11.48
N PRO A 54 2.99 -4.53 -11.07
CA PRO A 54 3.39 -4.12 -9.74
C PRO A 54 3.13 -2.64 -9.52
N LEU A 55 2.82 -2.30 -8.28
CA LEU A 55 2.45 -0.94 -7.92
C LEU A 55 3.61 -0.23 -7.28
N THR A 56 3.74 1.05 -7.56
CA THR A 56 4.68 1.86 -6.81
C THR A 56 4.16 2.04 -5.39
N PRO A 57 4.99 2.45 -4.44
CA PRO A 57 4.50 2.66 -3.08
C PRO A 57 3.34 3.65 -3.03
N GLU A 58 3.38 4.69 -3.86
CA GLU A 58 2.32 5.67 -3.88
C GLU A 58 1.03 5.07 -4.39
N GLN A 59 1.11 4.31 -5.48
CA GLN A 59 -0.06 3.66 -6.04
C GLN A 59 -0.62 2.64 -5.07
N ALA A 60 0.24 1.87 -4.42
CA ALA A 60 -0.20 0.88 -3.46
C ALA A 60 -0.89 1.55 -2.28
N TYR A 61 -0.33 2.62 -1.78
CA TYR A 61 -0.91 3.34 -0.66
C TYR A 61 -2.32 3.79 -1.01
N LEU A 62 -2.50 4.43 -2.15
CA LEU A 62 -3.80 4.95 -2.54
C LEU A 62 -4.80 3.83 -2.76
N GLN A 63 -4.39 2.80 -3.47
CA GLN A 63 -5.29 1.72 -3.82
C GLN A 63 -5.71 0.93 -2.58
N LEU A 64 -4.77 0.59 -1.72
CA LEU A 64 -5.08 -0.18 -0.54
C LEU A 64 -5.85 0.63 0.48
N LYS A 65 -5.56 1.92 0.57
CA LYS A 65 -6.31 2.79 1.45
C LYS A 65 -7.78 2.83 1.05
N ILE A 66 -8.04 2.99 -0.23
CA ILE A 66 -9.41 3.02 -0.72
C ILE A 66 -10.12 1.70 -0.43
N LEU A 67 -9.45 0.60 -0.66
CA LEU A 67 -10.03 -0.70 -0.38
C LEU A 67 -10.43 -0.84 1.07
N VAL A 68 -9.55 -0.48 1.97
CA VAL A 68 -9.80 -0.63 3.39
C VAL A 68 -10.91 0.31 3.83
N GLU A 69 -10.89 1.53 3.34
CA GLU A 69 -11.91 2.50 3.72
C GLU A 69 -13.29 2.12 3.21
N GLN A 70 -13.35 1.53 2.03
CA GLN A 70 -14.62 1.11 1.49
C GLN A 70 -15.20 -0.09 2.20
N SER A 71 -14.36 -0.86 2.89
CA SER A 71 -14.83 -2.04 3.56
C SER A 71 -15.35 -1.76 4.96
N GLU A 72 -15.22 -0.56 5.42
CA GLU A 72 -15.67 -0.22 6.77
C GLU A 72 -17.14 0.09 6.84
#